data_a2190be9385afa7b3a0c3604f96fad13
#
_entry.id   a2190be9385afa7b3a0c3604f96fad13
#
_cell.length_a   1.000
_cell.length_b   1.000
_cell.length_c   1.000
_cell.angle_alpha   90.00
_cell.angle_beta   90.00
_cell.angle_gamma   90.00
#
_symmetry.space_group_name_H-M   'P 1'
#
loop_
_entity.id
_entity.type
_entity.pdbx_description
1 polymer ?
#
loop_
_entity_poly.entity_id
_entity_poly.type
_entity_poly.pdbx_seq_one_letter_code
_entity_poly.pdbx_strand_id
1 'polypeptide(L)'
;RQKYAAQKPLKGARITGSLHMTIQTAVLIETLVALGADVRWASCNIFSTQDHAAAAIAATGVPVFAWKGETLEEYWWCTDMALRFPDGKGPQMIVDDGGDASLLVHMGYRAENDAETINRKGSNHEEQVILDTLNSILKEDNQRWHRTIAEMKGVSEETTTGVHRLYQMMEKGELLVPAINVNDSVTKSKFDNLYGWRESLADGIKRATDVMIAGKVVVVAGYGDVGKGCAHSMRSYGARVLVTEIDPICALQAAMEGFEVTTMEEAVKEGNIFVTTTGNCDIITIGHMSQMKDQAIVCNIGHFDNEIQVDNLVNYPNIKHTNIKPQVD
;
A
#
# COMPACT_ATOMS: atom_id res chain seq x y z
N ARG A 1 17.76 -12.16 15.32
CA ARG A 1 18.05 -11.71 16.70
C ARG A 1 19.26 -12.49 17.26
N GLN A 2 19.24 -13.82 17.35
CA GLN A 2 20.31 -14.64 17.96
C GLN A 2 21.73 -14.28 17.44
N LYS A 3 21.88 -14.03 16.14
CA LYS A 3 23.18 -13.77 15.52
C LYS A 3 23.73 -12.36 15.82
N TYR A 4 22.88 -11.34 15.92
CA TYR A 4 23.32 -9.93 15.90
C TYR A 4 22.87 -9.09 17.09
N ALA A 5 21.87 -9.54 17.89
CA ALA A 5 21.33 -8.69 18.97
C ALA A 5 22.37 -8.29 20.03
N ALA A 6 23.32 -9.19 20.33
CA ALA A 6 24.41 -8.87 21.26
C ALA A 6 25.34 -7.75 20.77
N GLN A 7 25.49 -7.61 19.45
CA GLN A 7 26.36 -6.61 18.81
C GLN A 7 25.67 -5.24 18.68
N LYS A 8 24.34 -5.21 18.75
CA LYS A 8 23.51 -4.01 18.56
C LYS A 8 23.94 -3.15 17.35
N PRO A 9 23.97 -3.72 16.12
CA PRO A 9 24.52 -3.03 14.94
C PRO A 9 23.72 -1.77 14.56
N LEU A 10 22.49 -1.62 15.03
CA LEU A 10 21.63 -0.45 14.80
C LEU A 10 21.62 0.52 15.98
N LYS A 11 22.55 0.40 16.93
CA LYS A 11 22.61 1.30 18.07
C LYS A 11 22.72 2.76 17.64
N GLY A 12 21.74 3.57 18.07
CA GLY A 12 21.66 5.00 17.76
C GLY A 12 21.01 5.33 16.40
N ALA A 13 20.60 4.31 15.62
CA ALA A 13 19.81 4.53 14.41
C ALA A 13 18.37 4.88 14.79
N ARG A 14 17.85 5.98 14.23
CA ARG A 14 16.45 6.40 14.31
C ARG A 14 15.73 5.92 13.06
N ILE A 15 14.78 5.02 13.21
CA ILE A 15 14.06 4.37 12.10
C ILE A 15 12.57 4.68 12.22
N THR A 16 12.01 5.31 11.21
CA THR A 16 10.56 5.41 11.03
C THR A 16 10.09 4.31 10.11
N GLY A 17 9.02 3.59 10.48
CA GLY A 17 8.27 2.74 9.59
C GLY A 17 6.96 3.39 9.21
N SER A 18 6.63 3.31 7.93
CA SER A 18 5.33 3.61 7.34
C SER A 18 4.93 2.38 6.51
N LEU A 19 4.52 1.34 7.23
CA LEU A 19 4.25 0.02 6.68
C LEU A 19 3.17 -0.67 7.51
N HIS A 20 2.33 -1.48 6.87
CA HIS A 20 1.18 -2.15 7.48
C HIS A 20 1.47 -2.68 8.88
N MET A 21 0.76 -2.17 9.90
CA MET A 21 0.99 -2.55 11.30
C MET A 21 0.32 -3.90 11.61
N THR A 22 0.91 -4.97 11.10
CA THR A 22 0.47 -6.35 11.27
C THR A 22 1.32 -7.12 12.28
N ILE A 23 0.95 -8.37 12.56
CA ILE A 23 1.75 -9.28 13.41
C ILE A 23 3.17 -9.46 12.85
N GLN A 24 3.30 -9.58 11.52
CA GLN A 24 4.60 -9.73 10.87
C GLN A 24 5.46 -8.49 11.07
N THR A 25 4.86 -7.31 10.93
CA THR A 25 5.52 -6.02 11.18
C THR A 25 5.89 -5.86 12.65
N ALA A 26 5.08 -6.36 13.60
CA ALA A 26 5.44 -6.39 15.01
C ALA A 26 6.76 -7.16 15.24
N VAL A 27 6.95 -8.30 14.57
CA VAL A 27 8.21 -9.07 14.63
C VAL A 27 9.38 -8.30 14.03
N LEU A 28 9.17 -7.54 12.95
CA LEU A 28 10.18 -6.65 12.37
C LEU A 28 10.59 -5.56 13.37
N ILE A 29 9.61 -4.85 13.96
CA ILE A 29 9.86 -3.80 14.95
C ILE A 29 10.65 -4.33 16.14
N GLU A 30 10.21 -5.44 16.74
CA GLU A 30 10.95 -6.09 17.84
C GLU A 30 12.37 -6.48 17.44
N THR A 31 12.57 -6.85 16.17
CA THR A 31 13.90 -7.20 15.68
C THR A 31 14.78 -5.96 15.55
N LEU A 32 14.28 -4.86 14.99
CA LEU A 32 15.00 -3.59 14.89
C LEU A 32 15.39 -3.06 16.28
N VAL A 33 14.46 -3.10 17.24
CA VAL A 33 14.70 -2.70 18.64
C VAL A 33 15.75 -3.61 19.29
N ALA A 34 15.66 -4.92 19.11
CA ALA A 34 16.67 -5.87 19.64
C ALA A 34 18.05 -5.61 19.05
N LEU A 35 18.14 -5.15 17.81
CA LEU A 35 19.39 -4.74 17.16
C LEU A 35 19.88 -3.34 17.60
N GLY A 36 19.12 -2.63 18.40
CA GLY A 36 19.51 -1.37 19.05
C GLY A 36 18.96 -0.11 18.43
N ALA A 37 18.05 -0.19 17.46
CA ALA A 37 17.41 0.96 16.85
C ALA A 37 16.41 1.65 17.81
N ASP A 38 16.27 2.97 17.66
CA ASP A 38 15.13 3.76 18.13
C ASP A 38 14.09 3.77 17.01
N VAL A 39 12.90 3.21 17.27
CA VAL A 39 11.89 2.93 16.26
C VAL A 39 10.60 3.66 16.57
N ARG A 40 10.00 4.27 15.53
CA ARG A 40 8.64 4.83 15.55
C ARG A 40 7.87 4.30 14.35
N TRP A 41 6.58 4.05 14.49
CA TRP A 41 5.82 3.35 13.46
C TRP A 41 4.46 3.97 13.20
N ALA A 42 4.09 4.11 11.92
CA ALA A 42 2.75 4.36 11.42
C ALA A 42 2.36 3.28 10.41
N SER A 43 1.08 3.13 10.12
CA SER A 43 0.63 2.29 9.02
C SER A 43 0.72 3.04 7.68
N CYS A 44 0.79 2.31 6.59
CA CYS A 44 0.72 2.84 5.22
C CYS A 44 -0.68 2.71 4.61
N ASN A 45 -1.68 2.33 5.40
CA ASN A 45 -3.07 2.20 4.96
C ASN A 45 -4.01 2.30 6.15
N ILE A 46 -5.12 3.04 5.98
CA ILE A 46 -6.10 3.34 7.03
C ILE A 46 -6.86 2.11 7.57
N PHE A 47 -6.86 0.98 6.86
CA PHE A 47 -7.61 -0.21 7.25
C PHE A 47 -6.75 -1.44 7.56
N SER A 48 -5.47 -1.43 7.24
CA SER A 48 -4.63 -2.64 7.32
C SER A 48 -4.09 -2.94 8.71
N THR A 49 -4.14 -1.99 9.65
CA THR A 49 -3.66 -2.20 11.01
C THR A 49 -4.40 -3.33 11.71
N GLN A 50 -3.65 -4.22 12.35
CA GLN A 50 -4.16 -5.18 13.33
C GLN A 50 -3.98 -4.56 14.72
N ASP A 51 -5.06 -4.05 15.32
CA ASP A 51 -5.01 -3.27 16.57
C ASP A 51 -4.33 -4.02 17.72
N HIS A 52 -4.49 -5.34 17.80
CA HIS A 52 -3.82 -6.14 18.81
C HIS A 52 -2.29 -6.20 18.61
N ALA A 53 -1.80 -6.15 17.37
CA ALA A 53 -0.37 -6.08 17.08
C ALA A 53 0.18 -4.69 17.42
N ALA A 54 -0.54 -3.62 17.06
CA ALA A 54 -0.19 -2.25 17.41
C ALA A 54 -0.13 -2.07 18.93
N ALA A 55 -1.15 -2.53 19.66
CA ALA A 55 -1.22 -2.46 21.11
C ALA A 55 -0.09 -3.26 21.80
N ALA A 56 0.24 -4.44 21.29
CA ALA A 56 1.32 -5.27 21.82
C ALA A 56 2.68 -4.58 21.69
N ILE A 57 2.97 -3.94 20.57
CA ILE A 57 4.22 -3.20 20.36
C ILE A 57 4.24 -1.91 21.20
N ALA A 58 3.14 -1.16 21.22
CA ALA A 58 3.05 0.04 22.05
C ALA A 58 3.27 -0.25 23.54
N ALA A 59 2.78 -1.38 24.05
CA ALA A 59 2.99 -1.83 25.43
C ALA A 59 4.48 -2.09 25.76
N THR A 60 5.34 -2.28 24.77
CA THR A 60 6.80 -2.40 24.99
C THR A 60 7.51 -1.05 25.11
N GLY A 61 6.78 0.07 24.93
CA GLY A 61 7.31 1.43 24.95
C GLY A 61 7.75 1.96 23.59
N VAL A 62 7.57 1.21 22.51
CA VAL A 62 7.80 1.69 21.13
C VAL A 62 6.62 2.58 20.72
N PRO A 63 6.86 3.82 20.27
CA PRO A 63 5.79 4.68 19.78
C PRO A 63 5.18 4.12 18.48
N VAL A 64 3.89 3.76 18.55
CA VAL A 64 3.10 3.27 17.42
C VAL A 64 1.91 4.21 17.23
N PHE A 65 1.79 4.75 16.05
CA PHE A 65 0.72 5.66 15.62
C PHE A 65 -0.06 4.97 14.50
N ALA A 66 -0.88 3.99 14.86
CA ALA A 66 -1.66 3.22 13.92
C ALA A 66 -2.84 2.52 14.59
N TRP A 67 -4.02 2.59 13.98
CA TRP A 67 -5.20 1.81 14.35
C TRP A 67 -6.06 1.52 13.10
N LYS A 68 -6.93 0.55 13.19
CA LYS A 68 -7.82 0.21 12.08
C LYS A 68 -8.96 1.23 11.98
N GLY A 69 -9.14 1.80 10.80
CA GLY A 69 -10.23 2.74 10.52
C GLY A 69 -9.87 4.19 10.83
N GLU A 70 -8.61 4.56 10.65
CA GLU A 70 -8.18 5.96 10.64
C GLU A 70 -8.96 6.77 9.59
N THR A 71 -9.26 8.03 9.89
CA THR A 71 -9.61 9.00 8.84
C THR A 71 -8.36 9.42 8.08
N LEU A 72 -8.50 10.11 6.95
CA LEU A 72 -7.33 10.61 6.21
C LEU A 72 -6.53 11.62 7.04
N GLU A 73 -7.20 12.46 7.82
CA GLU A 73 -6.57 13.42 8.72
C GLU A 73 -5.77 12.71 9.83
N GLU A 74 -6.32 11.65 10.42
CA GLU A 74 -5.64 10.84 11.43
C GLU A 74 -4.46 10.10 10.81
N TYR A 75 -4.59 9.55 9.62
CA TYR A 75 -3.53 8.86 8.89
C TYR A 75 -2.31 9.76 8.65
N TRP A 76 -2.52 10.96 8.10
CA TRP A 76 -1.44 11.91 7.85
C TRP A 76 -0.85 12.49 9.13
N TRP A 77 -1.67 12.65 10.18
CA TRP A 77 -1.18 12.97 11.51
C TRP A 77 -0.31 11.84 12.07
N CYS A 78 -0.71 10.59 11.96
CA CYS A 78 0.06 9.42 12.39
C CYS A 78 1.41 9.33 11.66
N THR A 79 1.40 9.57 10.35
CA THR A 79 2.62 9.61 9.53
C THR A 79 3.57 10.72 10.01
N ASP A 80 3.05 11.92 10.27
CA ASP A 80 3.83 13.02 10.83
C ASP A 80 4.42 12.66 12.21
N MET A 81 3.61 12.09 13.09
CA MET A 81 4.05 11.70 14.44
C MET A 81 5.12 10.61 14.42
N ALA A 82 5.08 9.67 13.48
CA ALA A 82 6.12 8.66 13.30
C ALA A 82 7.45 9.26 12.82
N LEU A 83 7.41 10.40 12.12
CA LEU A 83 8.58 11.13 11.66
C LEU A 83 9.18 12.08 12.72
N ARG A 84 8.57 12.20 13.91
CA ARG A 84 9.03 13.08 15.00
C ARG A 84 9.80 12.29 16.04
N PHE A 85 11.09 12.49 16.15
CA PHE A 85 11.92 11.97 17.23
C PHE A 85 12.15 13.01 18.32
N PRO A 86 12.59 12.60 19.53
CA PRO A 86 12.95 13.54 20.59
C PRO A 86 13.99 14.58 20.14
N ASP A 87 14.02 15.72 20.84
CA ASP A 87 14.95 16.84 20.60
C ASP A 87 14.82 17.49 19.22
N GLY A 88 13.61 17.45 18.61
CA GLY A 88 13.36 18.02 17.28
C GLY A 88 14.06 17.29 16.15
N LYS A 89 14.48 16.06 16.37
CA LYS A 89 15.12 15.22 15.34
C LYS A 89 14.10 14.52 14.47
N GLY A 90 14.52 14.16 13.25
CA GLY A 90 13.79 13.28 12.35
C GLY A 90 14.42 11.88 12.29
N PRO A 91 13.85 10.97 11.46
CA PRO A 91 14.46 9.67 11.20
C PRO A 91 15.78 9.81 10.44
N GLN A 92 16.62 8.79 10.59
CA GLN A 92 17.80 8.60 9.73
C GLN A 92 17.50 7.61 8.60
N MET A 93 16.54 6.74 8.80
CA MET A 93 16.04 5.79 7.79
C MET A 93 14.53 5.69 7.85
N ILE A 94 13.93 5.52 6.69
CA ILE A 94 12.51 5.21 6.55
C ILE A 94 12.37 3.82 5.94
N VAL A 95 11.51 3.00 6.54
CA VAL A 95 10.96 1.78 5.95
C VAL A 95 9.57 2.14 5.46
N ASP A 96 9.40 2.31 4.17
CA ASP A 96 8.20 2.84 3.54
C ASP A 96 7.50 1.77 2.68
N ASP A 97 6.19 1.91 2.54
CA ASP A 97 5.36 1.05 1.70
C ASP A 97 4.28 1.92 1.02
N GLY A 98 4.52 2.26 -0.23
CA GLY A 98 3.72 3.22 -1.01
C GLY A 98 4.33 4.62 -1.09
N GLY A 99 5.39 4.89 -0.30
CA GLY A 99 6.16 6.12 -0.38
C GLY A 99 5.50 7.34 0.27
N ASP A 100 4.53 7.17 1.17
CA ASP A 100 3.80 8.31 1.75
C ASP A 100 4.63 9.08 2.79
N ALA A 101 5.38 8.39 3.65
CA ALA A 101 6.31 9.06 4.56
C ALA A 101 7.42 9.77 3.78
N SER A 102 7.95 9.14 2.73
CA SER A 102 8.92 9.74 1.82
C SER A 102 8.34 10.97 1.11
N LEU A 103 7.10 10.90 0.63
CA LEU A 103 6.39 12.01 0.00
C LEU A 103 6.28 13.20 0.95
N LEU A 104 5.84 12.96 2.19
CA LEU A 104 5.66 14.02 3.19
C LEU A 104 6.98 14.73 3.48
N VAL A 105 8.09 13.99 3.62
CA VAL A 105 9.43 14.55 3.82
C VAL A 105 9.88 15.41 2.63
N HIS A 106 9.70 14.91 1.39
CA HIS A 106 10.13 15.62 0.18
C HIS A 106 9.27 16.87 -0.09
N MET A 107 7.95 16.77 0.09
CA MET A 107 7.05 17.91 -0.04
C MET A 107 7.33 18.96 1.04
N GLY A 108 7.56 18.53 2.27
CA GLY A 108 7.90 19.41 3.37
C GLY A 108 9.21 20.16 3.14
N TYR A 109 10.25 19.48 2.68
CA TYR A 109 11.53 20.09 2.33
C TYR A 109 11.36 21.14 1.22
N ARG A 110 10.57 20.85 0.19
CA ARG A 110 10.28 21.84 -0.87
C ARG A 110 9.51 23.03 -0.33
N ALA A 111 8.53 22.78 0.54
CA ALA A 111 7.70 23.82 1.11
C ALA A 111 8.47 24.76 2.07
N GLU A 112 9.51 24.27 2.76
CA GLU A 112 10.43 25.11 3.53
C GLU A 112 11.27 26.04 2.63
N ASN A 113 11.57 25.66 1.39
CA ASN A 113 12.25 26.51 0.41
C ASN A 113 11.28 27.46 -0.30
N ASP A 114 10.08 27.00 -0.59
CA ASP A 114 9.03 27.75 -1.30
C ASP A 114 7.65 27.34 -0.81
N ALA A 115 7.09 28.14 0.10
CA ALA A 115 5.78 27.87 0.70
C ALA A 115 4.62 27.90 -0.32
N GLU A 116 4.80 28.54 -1.49
CA GLU A 116 3.75 28.56 -2.53
C GLU A 116 3.49 27.16 -3.09
N THR A 117 4.44 26.22 -2.98
CA THR A 117 4.27 24.84 -3.44
C THR A 117 3.11 24.11 -2.74
N ILE A 118 2.78 24.53 -1.51
CA ILE A 118 1.67 23.97 -0.72
C ILE A 118 0.52 24.96 -0.50
N ASN A 119 0.68 26.23 -0.89
CA ASN A 119 -0.35 27.29 -0.78
C ASN A 119 -1.33 27.24 -1.95
N ARG A 120 -1.92 26.07 -2.20
CA ARG A 120 -2.87 25.82 -3.29
C ARG A 120 -3.99 24.91 -2.83
N LYS A 121 -5.05 24.84 -3.58
CA LYS A 121 -6.12 23.86 -3.34
C LYS A 121 -5.69 22.48 -3.82
N GLY A 122 -5.93 21.47 -3.02
CA GLY A 122 -5.73 20.07 -3.42
C GLY A 122 -6.64 19.65 -4.58
N SER A 123 -6.18 18.75 -5.42
CA SER A 123 -6.94 18.19 -6.54
C SER A 123 -8.03 17.22 -6.05
N ASN A 124 -7.83 16.63 -4.89
CA ASN A 124 -8.78 15.76 -4.21
C ASN A 124 -8.70 15.97 -2.69
N HIS A 125 -9.51 15.25 -1.93
CA HIS A 125 -9.59 15.39 -0.48
C HIS A 125 -8.26 14.99 0.20
N GLU A 126 -7.66 13.91 -0.20
CA GLU A 126 -6.39 13.43 0.38
C GLU A 126 -5.26 14.44 0.18
N GLU A 127 -5.08 14.95 -1.05
CA GLU A 127 -4.07 15.98 -1.31
C GLU A 127 -4.33 17.24 -0.47
N GLN A 128 -5.60 17.63 -0.25
CA GLN A 128 -5.92 18.76 0.62
C GLN A 128 -5.46 18.50 2.05
N VAL A 129 -5.70 17.30 2.58
CA VAL A 129 -5.26 16.93 3.95
C VAL A 129 -3.73 16.97 4.07
N ILE A 130 -3.00 16.48 3.06
CA ILE A 130 -1.54 16.57 3.01
C ILE A 130 -1.07 18.03 3.06
N LEU A 131 -1.66 18.89 2.24
CA LEU A 131 -1.31 20.32 2.19
C LEU A 131 -1.61 21.01 3.53
N ASP A 132 -2.74 20.72 4.16
CA ASP A 132 -3.12 21.28 5.45
C ASP A 132 -2.18 20.81 6.57
N THR A 133 -1.81 19.53 6.55
CA THR A 133 -0.82 18.95 7.46
C THR A 133 0.54 19.66 7.32
N LEU A 134 1.05 19.81 6.10
CA LEU A 134 2.31 20.48 5.84
C LEU A 134 2.26 21.97 6.26
N ASN A 135 1.16 22.67 5.97
CA ASN A 135 0.97 24.05 6.41
C ASN A 135 0.98 24.18 7.95
N SER A 136 0.42 23.21 8.66
CA SER A 136 0.47 23.17 10.12
C SER A 136 1.90 22.96 10.63
N ILE A 137 2.63 22.03 10.04
CA ILE A 137 4.02 21.72 10.40
C ILE A 137 4.92 22.93 10.16
N LEU A 138 4.81 23.61 9.02
CA LEU A 138 5.62 24.80 8.71
C LEU A 138 5.38 25.96 9.68
N LYS A 139 4.16 26.12 10.18
CA LYS A 139 3.84 27.12 11.21
C LYS A 139 4.47 26.79 12.55
N GLU A 140 4.60 25.49 12.88
CA GLU A 140 5.23 25.04 14.10
C GLU A 140 6.76 25.12 14.02
N ASP A 141 7.35 24.67 12.91
CA ASP A 141 8.79 24.56 12.71
C ASP A 141 9.14 24.55 11.21
N ASN A 142 9.55 25.71 10.71
CA ASN A 142 9.85 25.92 9.28
C ASN A 142 11.27 25.49 8.84
N GLN A 143 11.98 24.74 9.69
CA GLN A 143 13.31 24.19 9.38
C GLN A 143 13.40 22.70 9.70
N ARG A 144 12.30 22.08 10.02
CA ARG A 144 12.24 20.68 10.44
C ARG A 144 12.73 19.74 9.35
N TRP A 145 12.26 19.94 8.13
CA TRP A 145 12.55 19.04 7.02
C TRP A 145 13.99 19.14 6.53
N HIS A 146 14.57 20.34 6.53
CA HIS A 146 15.99 20.54 6.25
C HIS A 146 16.85 19.79 7.27
N ARG A 147 16.52 19.89 8.56
CA ARG A 147 17.25 19.15 9.59
C ARG A 147 17.09 17.64 9.43
N THR A 148 15.88 17.18 9.10
CA THR A 148 15.61 15.77 8.87
C THR A 148 16.44 15.24 7.70
N ILE A 149 16.39 15.89 6.54
CA ILE A 149 17.13 15.49 5.34
C ILE A 149 18.64 15.50 5.58
N ALA A 150 19.16 16.47 6.32
CA ALA A 150 20.61 16.54 6.62
C ALA A 150 21.13 15.31 7.37
N GLU A 151 20.29 14.63 8.15
CA GLU A 151 20.65 13.44 8.91
C GLU A 151 20.20 12.13 8.27
N MET A 152 19.28 12.17 7.29
CA MET A 152 18.77 10.98 6.62
C MET A 152 19.85 10.24 5.84
N LYS A 153 19.84 8.93 5.93
CA LYS A 153 20.76 8.01 5.21
C LYS A 153 20.08 7.35 4.02
N GLY A 154 18.76 7.23 4.04
CA GLY A 154 18.01 6.70 2.94
C GLY A 154 16.64 6.16 3.32
N VAL A 155 15.98 5.64 2.30
CA VAL A 155 14.66 5.02 2.37
C VAL A 155 14.75 3.59 1.81
N SER A 156 14.04 2.65 2.41
CA SER A 156 13.73 1.35 1.79
C SER A 156 12.25 1.33 1.43
N GLU A 157 11.92 0.95 0.19
CA GLU A 157 10.56 0.94 -0.33
C GLU A 157 10.11 -0.50 -0.64
N GLU A 158 8.96 -0.87 -0.09
CA GLU A 158 8.44 -2.25 -0.11
C GLU A 158 7.51 -2.54 -1.29
N THR A 159 6.94 -1.54 -1.97
CA THR A 159 5.90 -1.80 -2.97
C THR A 159 6.14 -1.10 -4.30
N THR A 160 5.59 -1.69 -5.37
CA THR A 160 5.73 -1.22 -6.76
C THR A 160 5.34 0.25 -6.92
N THR A 161 4.26 0.69 -6.29
CA THR A 161 3.77 2.08 -6.40
C THR A 161 4.75 3.08 -5.79
N GLY A 162 5.28 2.81 -4.60
CA GLY A 162 6.28 3.66 -3.97
C GLY A 162 7.59 3.66 -4.74
N VAL A 163 8.03 2.50 -5.26
CA VAL A 163 9.20 2.40 -6.14
C VAL A 163 9.04 3.28 -7.37
N HIS A 164 7.89 3.26 -8.05
CA HIS A 164 7.62 4.14 -9.18
C HIS A 164 7.69 5.62 -8.80
N ARG A 165 7.14 6.00 -7.66
CA ARG A 165 7.20 7.37 -7.14
C ARG A 165 8.65 7.82 -6.93
N LEU A 166 9.47 6.97 -6.33
CA LEU A 166 10.89 7.26 -6.10
C LEU A 166 11.68 7.36 -7.42
N TYR A 167 11.41 6.51 -8.41
CA TYR A 167 12.00 6.64 -9.74
C TYR A 167 11.62 7.95 -10.41
N GLN A 168 10.35 8.36 -10.36
CA GLN A 168 9.91 9.65 -10.91
C GLN A 168 10.61 10.83 -10.24
N MET A 169 10.79 10.78 -8.90
CA MET A 169 11.54 11.80 -8.19
C MET A 169 13.02 11.83 -8.62
N MET A 170 13.63 10.66 -8.80
CA MET A 170 15.01 10.54 -9.27
C MET A 170 15.18 11.11 -10.68
N GLU A 171 14.30 10.78 -11.61
CA GLU A 171 14.34 11.28 -12.99
C GLU A 171 14.19 12.79 -13.07
N LYS A 172 13.39 13.38 -12.18
CA LYS A 172 13.20 14.83 -12.06
C LYS A 172 14.34 15.53 -11.28
N GLY A 173 15.27 14.78 -10.68
CA GLY A 173 16.30 15.32 -9.80
C GLY A 173 15.77 15.83 -8.46
N GLU A 174 14.60 15.35 -8.03
CA GLU A 174 13.90 15.75 -6.81
C GLU A 174 14.14 14.78 -5.64
N LEU A 175 14.74 13.61 -5.88
CA LEU A 175 15.02 12.62 -4.84
C LEU A 175 16.18 13.11 -3.96
N LEU A 176 15.91 13.41 -2.70
CA LEU A 176 16.84 14.06 -1.78
C LEU A 176 17.77 13.10 -1.05
N VAL A 177 17.44 11.81 -1.00
CA VAL A 177 18.20 10.80 -0.26
C VAL A 177 18.31 9.51 -1.07
N PRO A 178 19.31 8.64 -0.82
CA PRO A 178 19.36 7.32 -1.44
C PRO A 178 18.08 6.51 -1.14
N ALA A 179 17.58 5.81 -2.15
CA ALA A 179 16.42 4.91 -2.00
C ALA A 179 16.78 3.50 -2.45
N ILE A 180 16.33 2.50 -1.70
CA ILE A 180 16.54 1.09 -1.98
C ILE A 180 15.20 0.44 -2.32
N ASN A 181 15.10 -0.08 -3.53
CA ASN A 181 13.96 -0.88 -3.97
C ASN A 181 14.04 -2.28 -3.34
N VAL A 182 13.30 -2.49 -2.26
CA VAL A 182 13.17 -3.80 -1.60
C VAL A 182 12.11 -4.65 -2.29
N ASN A 183 11.11 -4.03 -2.93
CA ASN A 183 10.03 -4.73 -3.63
C ASN A 183 10.57 -5.75 -4.66
N ASP A 184 11.59 -5.37 -5.42
CA ASP A 184 12.15 -6.24 -6.47
C ASP A 184 13.25 -7.18 -5.95
N SER A 185 13.53 -7.17 -4.66
CA SER A 185 14.35 -8.21 -4.04
C SER A 185 13.70 -9.57 -4.25
N VAL A 186 14.50 -10.57 -4.66
CA VAL A 186 14.02 -11.95 -4.85
C VAL A 186 13.34 -12.49 -3.60
N THR A 187 13.86 -12.17 -2.42
CA THR A 187 13.29 -12.61 -1.13
C THR A 187 12.04 -11.83 -0.72
N LYS A 188 11.65 -10.79 -1.44
CA LYS A 188 10.38 -10.07 -1.25
C LYS A 188 9.38 -10.40 -2.34
N SER A 189 9.63 -10.03 -3.60
CA SER A 189 8.66 -10.16 -4.69
C SER A 189 8.25 -11.61 -4.99
N LYS A 190 9.20 -12.54 -4.91
CA LYS A 190 8.94 -13.98 -5.18
C LYS A 190 8.36 -14.72 -3.97
N PHE A 191 8.19 -14.06 -2.83
CA PHE A 191 7.60 -14.62 -1.62
C PHE A 191 6.37 -13.85 -1.20
N ASP A 192 6.47 -12.60 -0.77
CA ASP A 192 5.34 -11.81 -0.29
C ASP A 192 4.32 -11.55 -1.40
N ASN A 193 4.75 -10.98 -2.53
CA ASN A 193 3.85 -10.67 -3.63
C ASN A 193 3.19 -11.92 -4.24
N LEU A 194 3.85 -13.06 -4.18
CA LEU A 194 3.31 -14.31 -4.73
C LEU A 194 2.50 -15.09 -3.70
N TYR A 195 3.11 -15.45 -2.58
CA TYR A 195 2.49 -16.34 -1.59
C TYR A 195 1.58 -15.60 -0.61
N GLY A 196 1.91 -14.36 -0.27
CA GLY A 196 1.07 -13.52 0.60
C GLY A 196 -0.30 -13.28 0.00
N TRP A 197 -0.36 -12.87 -1.26
CA TRP A 197 -1.63 -12.64 -1.97
C TRP A 197 -2.35 -13.94 -2.36
N ARG A 198 -1.60 -15.02 -2.53
CA ARG A 198 -2.18 -16.36 -2.70
C ARG A 198 -3.01 -16.78 -1.49
N GLU A 199 -2.58 -16.42 -0.30
CA GLU A 199 -3.29 -16.67 0.96
C GLU A 199 -4.41 -15.65 1.17
N SER A 200 -4.09 -14.36 1.13
CA SER A 200 -4.97 -13.29 1.59
C SER A 200 -6.15 -13.01 0.67
N LEU A 201 -6.05 -13.24 -0.64
CA LEU A 201 -7.18 -13.03 -1.56
C LEU A 201 -8.39 -13.89 -1.17
N ALA A 202 -8.18 -15.19 -0.99
CA ALA A 202 -9.26 -16.10 -0.63
C ALA A 202 -9.84 -15.78 0.76
N ASP A 203 -8.97 -15.44 1.72
CA ASP A 203 -9.40 -15.02 3.06
C ASP A 203 -10.25 -13.74 2.98
N GLY A 204 -9.81 -12.74 2.24
CA GLY A 204 -10.54 -11.48 2.05
C GLY A 204 -11.91 -11.69 1.42
N ILE A 205 -12.00 -12.42 0.31
CA ILE A 205 -13.28 -12.70 -0.36
C ILE A 205 -14.23 -13.44 0.58
N LYS A 206 -13.76 -14.46 1.29
CA LYS A 206 -14.59 -15.24 2.22
C LYS A 206 -15.08 -14.42 3.40
N ARG A 207 -14.22 -13.59 4.00
CA ARG A 207 -14.60 -12.68 5.09
C ARG A 207 -15.57 -11.61 4.64
N ALA A 208 -15.46 -11.16 3.39
CA ALA A 208 -16.33 -10.13 2.83
C ALA A 208 -17.72 -10.66 2.51
N THR A 209 -17.83 -11.85 1.91
CA THR A 209 -19.01 -12.26 1.17
C THR A 209 -19.61 -13.61 1.58
N ASP A 210 -18.90 -14.44 2.32
CA ASP A 210 -19.27 -15.85 2.62
C ASP A 210 -19.53 -16.72 1.36
N VAL A 211 -19.06 -16.29 0.18
CA VAL A 211 -19.34 -16.92 -1.11
C VAL A 211 -18.46 -18.17 -1.30
N MET A 212 -19.07 -19.22 -1.88
CA MET A 212 -18.34 -20.37 -2.38
C MET A 212 -17.58 -19.99 -3.66
N ILE A 213 -16.27 -20.18 -3.69
CA ILE A 213 -15.41 -19.90 -4.83
C ILE A 213 -15.46 -21.03 -5.88
N ALA A 214 -15.58 -22.28 -5.42
CA ALA A 214 -15.62 -23.44 -6.31
C ALA A 214 -16.74 -23.34 -7.36
N GLY A 215 -16.40 -23.66 -8.60
CA GLY A 215 -17.32 -23.62 -9.74
C GLY A 215 -17.61 -22.22 -10.30
N LYS A 216 -17.05 -21.16 -9.73
CA LYS A 216 -17.19 -19.81 -10.26
C LYS A 216 -16.14 -19.49 -11.32
N VAL A 217 -16.46 -18.55 -12.19
CA VAL A 217 -15.50 -17.93 -13.12
C VAL A 217 -14.88 -16.72 -12.41
N VAL A 218 -13.58 -16.78 -12.18
CA VAL A 218 -12.81 -15.68 -11.56
C VAL A 218 -11.94 -15.02 -12.60
N VAL A 219 -12.07 -13.71 -12.73
CA VAL A 219 -11.26 -12.89 -13.63
C VAL A 219 -10.17 -12.21 -12.81
N VAL A 220 -8.91 -12.48 -13.11
CA VAL A 220 -7.76 -11.82 -12.49
C VAL A 220 -7.16 -10.84 -13.49
N ALA A 221 -7.25 -9.56 -13.20
CA ALA A 221 -6.66 -8.51 -14.02
C ALA A 221 -5.22 -8.23 -13.58
N GLY A 222 -4.28 -8.59 -14.43
CA GLY A 222 -2.84 -8.57 -14.18
C GLY A 222 -2.26 -9.96 -13.91
N TYR A 223 -1.05 -10.24 -14.43
CA TYR A 223 -0.32 -11.48 -14.20
C TYR A 223 1.14 -11.24 -13.81
N GLY A 224 1.40 -10.14 -13.08
CA GLY A 224 2.62 -9.92 -12.32
C GLY A 224 2.70 -10.88 -11.12
N ASP A 225 3.62 -10.65 -10.19
CA ASP A 225 3.78 -11.56 -9.03
C ASP A 225 2.51 -11.66 -8.19
N VAL A 226 1.79 -10.55 -7.97
CA VAL A 226 0.50 -10.53 -7.27
C VAL A 226 -0.56 -11.32 -8.04
N GLY A 227 -0.73 -11.03 -9.34
CA GLY A 227 -1.71 -11.70 -10.19
C GLY A 227 -1.49 -13.21 -10.29
N LYS A 228 -0.22 -13.65 -10.37
CA LYS A 228 0.15 -15.09 -10.32
C LYS A 228 -0.33 -15.75 -9.03
N GLY A 229 -0.06 -15.11 -7.89
CA GLY A 229 -0.53 -15.59 -6.59
C GLY A 229 -2.06 -15.72 -6.56
N CYS A 230 -2.76 -14.68 -6.98
CA CYS A 230 -4.22 -14.62 -7.02
C CYS A 230 -4.83 -15.69 -7.94
N ALA A 231 -4.32 -15.83 -9.17
CA ALA A 231 -4.81 -16.82 -10.13
C ALA A 231 -4.62 -18.25 -9.61
N HIS A 232 -3.46 -18.56 -9.06
CA HIS A 232 -3.19 -19.86 -8.44
C HIS A 232 -4.08 -20.13 -7.23
N SER A 233 -4.33 -19.12 -6.39
CA SER A 233 -5.24 -19.22 -5.25
C SER A 233 -6.63 -19.63 -5.71
N MET A 234 -7.21 -18.87 -6.61
CA MET A 234 -8.59 -19.11 -7.08
C MET A 234 -8.74 -20.47 -7.76
N ARG A 235 -7.77 -20.85 -8.59
CA ARG A 235 -7.74 -22.19 -9.20
C ARG A 235 -7.68 -23.30 -8.15
N SER A 236 -6.92 -23.11 -7.09
CA SER A 236 -6.81 -24.08 -6.00
C SER A 236 -8.13 -24.29 -5.24
N TYR A 237 -9.00 -23.28 -5.21
CA TYR A 237 -10.36 -23.36 -4.68
C TYR A 237 -11.39 -23.93 -5.66
N GLY A 238 -10.97 -24.36 -6.85
CA GLY A 238 -11.86 -24.97 -7.85
C GLY A 238 -12.59 -23.98 -8.75
N ALA A 239 -12.09 -22.74 -8.85
CA ALA A 239 -12.59 -21.78 -9.83
C ALA A 239 -11.99 -22.02 -11.22
N ARG A 240 -12.75 -21.70 -12.27
CA ARG A 240 -12.20 -21.43 -13.61
C ARG A 240 -11.65 -20.03 -13.62
N VAL A 241 -10.35 -19.87 -13.91
CA VAL A 241 -9.68 -18.58 -13.86
C VAL A 241 -9.41 -18.07 -15.26
N LEU A 242 -9.85 -16.84 -15.52
CA LEU A 242 -9.50 -16.04 -16.68
C LEU A 242 -8.48 -14.99 -16.25
N VAL A 243 -7.51 -14.73 -17.11
CA VAL A 243 -6.48 -13.71 -16.87
C VAL A 243 -6.57 -12.64 -17.94
N THR A 244 -6.57 -11.37 -17.53
CA THR A 244 -6.37 -10.26 -18.47
C THR A 244 -5.01 -9.63 -18.20
N GLU A 245 -4.20 -9.47 -19.27
CA GLU A 245 -2.84 -8.97 -19.12
C GLU A 245 -2.40 -8.21 -20.38
N ILE A 246 -1.77 -7.06 -20.18
CA ILE A 246 -1.28 -6.23 -21.29
C ILE A 246 0.16 -6.57 -21.69
N ASP A 247 0.98 -7.02 -20.73
CA ASP A 247 2.35 -7.45 -21.01
C ASP A 247 2.33 -8.82 -21.72
N PRO A 248 2.85 -8.92 -22.95
CA PRO A 248 2.80 -10.18 -23.72
C PRO A 248 3.63 -11.29 -23.07
N ILE A 249 4.66 -10.98 -22.29
CA ILE A 249 5.49 -11.98 -21.60
C ILE A 249 4.68 -12.56 -20.43
N CYS A 250 4.07 -11.72 -19.62
CA CYS A 250 3.22 -12.16 -18.53
C CYS A 250 1.97 -12.91 -19.03
N ALA A 251 1.36 -12.44 -20.14
CA ALA A 251 0.25 -13.13 -20.79
C ALA A 251 0.65 -14.53 -21.30
N LEU A 252 1.84 -14.64 -21.93
CA LEU A 252 2.36 -15.94 -22.37
C LEU A 252 2.64 -16.87 -21.18
N GLN A 253 3.17 -16.36 -20.07
CA GLN A 253 3.36 -17.16 -18.85
C GLN A 253 2.02 -17.69 -18.33
N ALA A 254 0.98 -16.86 -18.26
CA ALA A 254 -0.35 -17.27 -17.84
C ALA A 254 -0.89 -18.41 -18.73
N ALA A 255 -0.76 -18.27 -20.06
CA ALA A 255 -1.16 -19.31 -21.02
C ALA A 255 -0.37 -20.61 -20.85
N MET A 256 0.94 -20.52 -20.63
CA MET A 256 1.81 -21.70 -20.40
C MET A 256 1.51 -22.41 -19.09
N GLU A 257 0.99 -21.69 -18.09
CA GLU A 257 0.54 -22.26 -16.82
C GLU A 257 -0.91 -22.78 -16.87
N GLY A 258 -1.54 -22.74 -18.05
CA GLY A 258 -2.86 -23.32 -18.33
C GLY A 258 -4.02 -22.42 -17.91
N PHE A 259 -3.81 -21.12 -17.81
CA PHE A 259 -4.88 -20.14 -17.68
C PHE A 259 -5.39 -19.69 -19.04
N GLU A 260 -6.65 -19.39 -19.14
CA GLU A 260 -7.22 -18.72 -20.30
C GLU A 260 -6.90 -17.24 -20.25
N VAL A 261 -6.21 -16.72 -21.26
CA VAL A 261 -5.89 -15.30 -21.38
C VAL A 261 -6.88 -14.65 -22.34
N THR A 262 -7.51 -13.56 -21.89
CA THR A 262 -8.57 -12.88 -22.63
C THR A 262 -8.51 -11.36 -22.37
N THR A 263 -9.41 -10.60 -22.96
CA THR A 263 -9.60 -9.17 -22.65
C THR A 263 -10.66 -8.97 -21.58
N MET A 264 -10.69 -7.80 -20.94
CA MET A 264 -11.72 -7.50 -19.95
C MET A 264 -13.11 -7.45 -20.58
N GLU A 265 -13.23 -6.94 -21.82
CA GLU A 265 -14.47 -6.84 -22.58
C GLU A 265 -15.13 -8.21 -22.85
N GLU A 266 -14.33 -9.25 -22.99
CA GLU A 266 -14.84 -10.61 -23.11
C GLU A 266 -15.11 -11.24 -21.74
N ALA A 267 -14.19 -11.04 -20.79
CA ALA A 267 -14.28 -11.61 -19.44
C ALA A 267 -15.52 -11.15 -18.66
N VAL A 268 -15.96 -9.88 -18.82
CA VAL A 268 -17.14 -9.34 -18.11
C VAL A 268 -18.41 -10.09 -18.41
N LYS A 269 -18.52 -10.74 -19.57
CA LYS A 269 -19.72 -11.47 -19.99
C LYS A 269 -19.94 -12.77 -19.21
N GLU A 270 -18.86 -13.36 -18.68
CA GLU A 270 -18.92 -14.65 -18.01
C GLU A 270 -18.38 -14.66 -16.57
N GLY A 271 -17.65 -13.65 -16.15
CA GLY A 271 -17.08 -13.54 -14.82
C GLY A 271 -18.13 -13.51 -13.70
N ASN A 272 -17.81 -14.12 -12.58
CA ASN A 272 -18.58 -14.04 -11.34
C ASN A 272 -17.84 -13.25 -10.27
N ILE A 273 -16.50 -13.33 -10.25
CA ILE A 273 -15.62 -12.61 -9.32
C ILE A 273 -14.53 -11.95 -10.16
N PHE A 274 -14.30 -10.67 -9.93
CA PHE A 274 -13.29 -9.87 -10.62
C PHE A 274 -12.30 -9.35 -9.59
N VAL A 275 -11.01 -9.54 -9.85
CA VAL A 275 -9.91 -9.15 -8.95
C VAL A 275 -8.90 -8.31 -9.72
N THR A 276 -8.67 -7.07 -9.32
CA THR A 276 -7.63 -6.21 -9.89
C THR A 276 -6.33 -6.34 -9.11
N THR A 277 -5.20 -6.48 -9.82
CA THR A 277 -3.88 -6.80 -9.26
C THR A 277 -2.74 -6.04 -9.92
N THR A 278 -3.06 -4.95 -10.64
CA THR A 278 -2.11 -4.31 -11.58
C THR A 278 -1.29 -3.19 -10.96
N GLY A 279 -1.78 -2.58 -9.87
CA GLY A 279 -1.19 -1.35 -9.33
C GLY A 279 -1.32 -0.13 -10.26
N ASN A 280 -2.23 -0.18 -11.23
CA ASN A 280 -2.52 0.90 -12.19
C ASN A 280 -3.90 1.51 -11.89
N CYS A 281 -4.48 2.26 -12.80
CA CYS A 281 -5.80 2.87 -12.64
C CYS A 281 -6.77 2.45 -13.76
N ASP A 282 -8.09 2.57 -13.50
CA ASP A 282 -9.16 2.37 -14.49
C ASP A 282 -9.14 1.00 -15.20
N ILE A 283 -8.74 -0.05 -14.49
CA ILE A 283 -8.70 -1.42 -15.02
C ILE A 283 -10.13 -1.97 -15.19
N ILE A 284 -10.98 -1.73 -14.20
CA ILE A 284 -12.42 -2.04 -14.29
C ILE A 284 -13.19 -0.72 -14.36
N THR A 285 -13.71 -0.42 -15.55
CA THR A 285 -14.46 0.79 -15.81
C THR A 285 -15.96 0.60 -15.55
N ILE A 286 -16.71 1.71 -15.47
CA ILE A 286 -18.17 1.66 -15.41
C ILE A 286 -18.78 0.94 -16.63
N GLY A 287 -18.16 1.06 -17.81
CA GLY A 287 -18.56 0.33 -19.01
C GLY A 287 -18.41 -1.19 -18.87
N HIS A 288 -17.39 -1.65 -18.16
CA HIS A 288 -17.20 -3.06 -17.81
C HIS A 288 -18.26 -3.50 -16.80
N MET A 289 -18.43 -2.77 -15.69
CA MET A 289 -19.37 -3.12 -14.64
C MET A 289 -20.82 -3.19 -15.12
N SER A 290 -21.22 -2.33 -16.07
CA SER A 290 -22.57 -2.34 -16.66
C SER A 290 -22.89 -3.61 -17.47
N GLN A 291 -21.88 -4.40 -17.84
CA GLN A 291 -22.02 -5.65 -18.61
C GLN A 291 -21.84 -6.91 -17.76
N MET A 292 -21.51 -6.75 -16.50
CA MET A 292 -21.34 -7.87 -15.57
C MET A 292 -22.66 -8.56 -15.27
N LYS A 293 -22.54 -9.81 -14.87
CA LYS A 293 -23.71 -10.58 -14.39
C LYS A 293 -24.27 -9.99 -13.10
N ASP A 294 -25.54 -10.22 -12.86
CA ASP A 294 -26.13 -10.00 -11.54
C ASP A 294 -25.35 -10.77 -10.47
N GLN A 295 -25.15 -10.14 -9.31
CA GLN A 295 -24.35 -10.64 -8.18
C GLN A 295 -22.86 -10.85 -8.49
N ALA A 296 -22.31 -10.14 -9.47
CA ALA A 296 -20.87 -10.13 -9.67
C ALA A 296 -20.17 -9.50 -8.45
N ILE A 297 -19.07 -10.12 -8.02
CA ILE A 297 -18.20 -9.59 -6.97
C ILE A 297 -17.01 -8.91 -7.64
N VAL A 298 -16.76 -7.66 -7.30
CA VAL A 298 -15.61 -6.89 -7.79
C VAL A 298 -14.74 -6.52 -6.61
N CYS A 299 -13.48 -6.85 -6.65
CA CYS A 299 -12.54 -6.55 -5.56
C CYS A 299 -11.17 -6.12 -6.08
N ASN A 300 -10.53 -5.25 -5.31
CA ASN A 300 -9.17 -4.81 -5.55
C ASN A 300 -8.24 -5.43 -4.50
N ILE A 301 -7.07 -5.88 -4.95
CA ILE A 301 -5.99 -6.34 -4.10
C ILE A 301 -4.69 -5.57 -4.37
N GLY A 302 -4.69 -4.66 -5.35
CA GLY A 302 -3.61 -3.73 -5.59
C GLY A 302 -3.46 -2.70 -4.48
N HIS A 303 -2.39 -1.94 -4.53
CA HIS A 303 -2.06 -0.97 -3.47
C HIS A 303 -3.09 0.16 -3.35
N PHE A 304 -3.58 0.69 -4.48
CA PHE A 304 -4.59 1.75 -4.54
C PHE A 304 -5.95 1.22 -5.01
N ASP A 305 -7.00 1.85 -4.55
CA ASP A 305 -8.39 1.52 -4.88
C ASP A 305 -8.85 2.04 -6.27
N ASN A 306 -8.05 2.90 -6.92
CA ASN A 306 -8.37 3.52 -8.21
C ASN A 306 -8.27 2.57 -9.43
N GLU A 307 -7.93 1.29 -9.22
CA GLU A 307 -8.03 0.28 -10.27
C GLU A 307 -9.48 0.03 -10.71
N ILE A 308 -10.44 0.31 -9.84
CA ILE A 308 -11.87 0.17 -10.09
C ILE A 308 -12.51 1.55 -10.05
N GLN A 309 -13.31 1.89 -11.05
CA GLN A 309 -14.01 3.18 -11.12
C GLN A 309 -15.20 3.25 -10.15
N VAL A 310 -14.92 3.14 -8.84
CA VAL A 310 -15.95 3.14 -7.79
C VAL A 310 -16.72 4.46 -7.75
N ASP A 311 -16.04 5.59 -7.86
CA ASP A 311 -16.69 6.91 -7.86
C ASP A 311 -17.69 7.05 -9.02
N ASN A 312 -17.31 6.53 -10.21
CA ASN A 312 -18.22 6.51 -11.37
C ASN A 312 -19.41 5.58 -11.14
N LEU A 313 -19.21 4.45 -10.44
CA LEU A 313 -20.28 3.51 -10.10
C LEU A 313 -21.26 4.14 -9.10
N VAL A 314 -20.78 4.73 -8.01
CA VAL A 314 -21.62 5.35 -6.97
C VAL A 314 -22.45 6.50 -7.55
N ASN A 315 -21.90 7.26 -8.48
CA ASN A 315 -22.58 8.37 -9.15
C ASN A 315 -23.38 7.95 -10.39
N TYR A 316 -23.41 6.65 -10.73
CA TYR A 316 -24.14 6.18 -11.91
C TYR A 316 -25.65 6.26 -11.68
N PRO A 317 -26.44 6.69 -12.70
CA PRO A 317 -27.88 6.84 -12.54
C PRO A 317 -28.56 5.54 -12.08
N ASN A 318 -29.44 5.66 -11.08
CA ASN A 318 -30.23 4.57 -10.48
C ASN A 318 -29.43 3.51 -9.71
N ILE A 319 -28.16 3.72 -9.41
CA ILE A 319 -27.40 2.86 -8.50
C ILE A 319 -27.82 3.18 -7.06
N LYS A 320 -28.08 2.14 -6.30
CA LYS A 320 -28.24 2.23 -4.85
C LYS A 320 -26.99 1.68 -4.18
N HIS A 321 -26.26 2.56 -3.53
CA HIS A 321 -25.11 2.19 -2.68
C HIS A 321 -25.59 1.72 -1.30
N THR A 322 -25.07 0.61 -0.81
CA THR A 322 -25.38 0.10 0.53
C THR A 322 -24.10 -0.46 1.15
N ASN A 323 -23.57 0.22 2.15
CA ASN A 323 -22.43 -0.29 2.89
C ASN A 323 -22.87 -1.45 3.79
N ILE A 324 -22.21 -2.58 3.66
CA ILE A 324 -22.45 -3.81 4.44
C ILE A 324 -21.54 -3.86 5.67
N LYS A 325 -20.27 -3.52 5.49
CA LYS A 325 -19.24 -3.44 6.52
C LYS A 325 -18.05 -2.62 5.98
N PRO A 326 -17.09 -2.21 6.79
CA PRO A 326 -15.95 -1.45 6.30
C PRO A 326 -15.32 -2.11 5.06
N GLN A 327 -15.15 -1.35 3.98
CA GLN A 327 -14.63 -1.75 2.67
C GLN A 327 -15.48 -2.79 1.90
N VAL A 328 -16.74 -3.00 2.27
CA VAL A 328 -17.66 -3.91 1.57
C VAL A 328 -18.99 -3.23 1.35
N ASP A 329 -19.33 -2.98 0.10
CA ASP A 329 -20.54 -2.30 -0.36
C ASP A 329 -21.38 -3.22 -1.26
#